data_3a853658e70d2dbbc28907624db540dc
#
_entry.id   3a853658e70d2dbbc28907624db540dc
#
_cell.length_a   1.000
_cell.length_b   1.000
_cell.length_c   1.000
_cell.angle_alpha   90.00
_cell.angle_beta   90.00
_cell.angle_gamma   90.00
#
_symmetry.space_group_name_H-M   'P 1'
#
loop_
_entity.id
_entity.type
_entity.pdbx_description
1 polymer ?
#
loop_
_entity_poly.entity_id
_entity_poly.type
_entity_poly.pdbx_seq_one_letter_code
_entity_poly.pdbx_strand_id
1 'polypeptide(L)'
;PRHEYHYCVSTKGSVGDTGEFGRTVYATLNDSRGWPRAGLTFVESGSSKCDMTYILAAAEYMKSFSSLCSSQYSCRVGNQVIINYDRWREPTDSWLKGGGNLANYRTMVINHETGHRLDHRDNETVCQQAGKPAPLMQQQSISLRGCTINEWPLDSELWARW
;
A
#
# COMPACT_ATOMS: atom_id res chain seq x y z
N PRO A 1 8.52 -3.08 23.18
CA PRO A 1 7.08 -3.31 23.02
C PRO A 1 6.62 -3.05 21.61
N ARG A 2 5.64 -3.82 21.14
CA ARG A 2 5.05 -3.66 19.84
C ARG A 2 3.80 -2.79 19.93
N HIS A 3 3.50 -2.04 18.86
CA HIS A 3 2.25 -1.32 18.73
C HIS A 3 1.29 -2.15 17.86
N GLU A 4 0.08 -2.36 18.35
CA GLU A 4 -0.93 -3.15 17.65
C GLU A 4 -1.94 -2.24 16.98
N TYR A 5 -2.13 -2.42 15.66
CA TYR A 5 -3.16 -1.77 14.87
C TYR A 5 -4.30 -2.74 14.60
N HIS A 6 -5.53 -2.26 14.74
CA HIS A 6 -6.73 -3.00 14.36
C HIS A 6 -7.24 -2.42 13.06
N TYR A 7 -7.34 -3.26 12.03
CA TYR A 7 -7.76 -2.80 10.71
C TYR A 7 -9.09 -3.41 10.31
N CYS A 8 -9.79 -2.72 9.41
CA CYS A 8 -11.02 -3.19 8.78
C CYS A 8 -10.82 -3.27 7.28
N VAL A 9 -11.68 -4.03 6.60
CA VAL A 9 -11.67 -4.18 5.14
C VAL A 9 -13.06 -3.84 4.62
N SER A 10 -13.11 -3.07 3.54
CA SER A 10 -14.35 -2.62 2.93
C SER A 10 -14.19 -2.48 1.42
N THR A 11 -15.26 -2.17 0.73
CA THR A 11 -15.26 -1.95 -0.71
C THR A 11 -16.12 -0.76 -1.08
N LYS A 12 -15.88 -0.18 -2.26
CA LYS A 12 -16.73 0.88 -2.82
C LYS A 12 -16.90 0.68 -4.32
N GLY A 13 -18.13 0.54 -4.73
CA GLY A 13 -18.47 0.29 -6.13
C GLY A 13 -18.38 -1.16 -6.53
N SER A 14 -18.35 -1.42 -7.82
CA SER A 14 -18.29 -2.77 -8.37
C SER A 14 -16.84 -3.22 -8.49
N VAL A 15 -16.42 -4.12 -7.59
CA VAL A 15 -15.01 -4.52 -7.44
C VAL A 15 -14.91 -6.03 -7.23
N GLY A 16 -14.95 -6.83 -8.10
CA GLY A 16 -14.71 -8.29 -8.11
C GLY A 16 -14.67 -9.00 -6.75
N ASP A 17 -13.75 -9.94 -6.58
CA ASP A 17 -13.65 -10.80 -5.40
C ASP A 17 -13.06 -10.06 -4.20
N THR A 18 -13.93 -9.71 -3.25
CA THR A 18 -13.55 -9.00 -2.03
C THR A 18 -12.81 -9.89 -1.04
N GLY A 19 -13.04 -11.21 -1.10
CA GLY A 19 -12.34 -12.18 -0.26
C GLY A 19 -10.85 -12.24 -0.60
N GLU A 20 -10.51 -12.23 -1.89
CA GLU A 20 -9.11 -12.17 -2.33
C GLU A 20 -8.42 -10.91 -1.83
N PHE A 21 -9.11 -9.77 -1.89
CA PHE A 21 -8.58 -8.51 -1.39
C PHE A 21 -8.25 -8.62 0.11
N GLY A 22 -9.20 -9.08 0.91
CA GLY A 22 -8.99 -9.24 2.35
C GLY A 22 -7.85 -10.19 2.70
N ARG A 23 -7.74 -11.32 1.99
CA ARG A 23 -6.65 -12.29 2.20
C ARG A 23 -5.30 -11.68 1.85
N THR A 24 -5.22 -10.89 0.79
CA THR A 24 -3.97 -10.23 0.36
C THR A 24 -3.56 -9.15 1.36
N VAL A 25 -4.50 -8.36 1.86
CA VAL A 25 -4.24 -7.37 2.91
C VAL A 25 -3.69 -8.07 4.15
N TYR A 26 -4.35 -9.12 4.62
CA TYR A 26 -3.89 -9.88 5.78
C TYR A 26 -2.47 -10.43 5.58
N ALA A 27 -2.24 -11.10 4.47
CA ALA A 27 -0.93 -11.70 4.19
C ALA A 27 0.17 -10.65 4.09
N THR A 28 -0.09 -9.52 3.47
CA THR A 28 0.88 -8.43 3.31
C THR A 28 1.23 -7.80 4.65
N LEU A 29 0.22 -7.44 5.45
CA LEU A 29 0.44 -6.77 6.73
C LEU A 29 1.11 -7.66 7.76
N ASN A 30 0.97 -8.98 7.64
CA ASN A 30 1.54 -9.94 8.59
C ASN A 30 2.81 -10.62 8.09
N ASP A 31 3.32 -10.22 6.92
CA ASP A 31 4.55 -10.76 6.37
C ASP A 31 5.75 -10.20 7.13
N SER A 32 6.67 -11.09 7.52
CA SER A 32 7.87 -10.71 8.29
C SER A 32 8.85 -9.82 7.53
N ARG A 33 8.68 -9.68 6.21
CA ARG A 33 9.51 -8.79 5.38
C ARG A 33 8.96 -7.36 5.38
N GLY A 34 7.76 -7.16 5.89
CA GLY A 34 7.02 -5.89 5.81
C GLY A 34 7.08 -5.06 7.08
N TRP A 35 5.99 -4.32 7.30
CA TRP A 35 5.87 -3.37 8.41
C TRP A 35 6.00 -3.99 9.82
N PRO A 36 5.74 -5.30 10.04
CA PRO A 36 6.05 -5.88 11.36
C PRO A 36 7.49 -5.64 11.81
N ARG A 37 8.44 -5.47 10.90
CA ARG A 37 9.85 -5.15 11.24
C ARG A 37 9.99 -3.81 11.96
N ALA A 38 9.02 -2.91 11.81
CA ALA A 38 9.01 -1.60 12.49
C ALA A 38 8.42 -1.67 13.91
N GLY A 39 8.21 -2.89 14.45
CA GLY A 39 7.61 -3.07 15.76
C GLY A 39 6.09 -3.02 15.76
N LEU A 40 5.47 -3.33 14.62
CA LEU A 40 4.03 -3.22 14.44
C LEU A 40 3.37 -4.59 14.33
N THR A 41 2.17 -4.69 14.86
CA THR A 41 1.29 -5.86 14.71
C THR A 41 -0.03 -5.37 14.11
N PHE A 42 -0.57 -6.13 13.15
CA PHE A 42 -1.82 -5.79 12.48
C PHE A 42 -2.84 -6.91 12.71
N VAL A 43 -3.96 -6.57 13.30
CA VAL A 43 -5.03 -7.52 13.63
C VAL A 43 -6.32 -7.03 12.99
N GLU A 44 -7.05 -7.92 12.32
CA GLU A 44 -8.36 -7.56 11.78
C GLU A 44 -9.32 -7.29 12.93
N SER A 45 -10.02 -6.15 12.88
CA SER A 45 -10.94 -5.75 13.95
C SER A 45 -12.20 -6.61 13.91
N GLY A 46 -12.64 -7.04 15.09
CA GLY A 46 -13.93 -7.72 15.25
C GLY A 46 -15.10 -6.76 15.39
N SER A 47 -14.87 -5.47 15.27
CA SER A 47 -15.90 -4.42 15.42
C SER A 47 -15.75 -3.38 14.30
N SER A 48 -16.58 -2.32 14.34
CA SER A 48 -16.48 -1.19 13.41
C SER A 48 -15.40 -0.17 13.83
N LYS A 49 -14.73 -0.39 14.95
CA LYS A 49 -13.63 0.48 15.41
C LYS A 49 -12.33 0.00 14.78
N CYS A 50 -11.77 0.83 13.93
CA CYS A 50 -10.58 0.50 13.14
C CYS A 50 -9.57 1.63 13.21
N ASP A 51 -8.30 1.28 13.44
CA ASP A 51 -7.21 2.24 13.35
C ASP A 51 -6.94 2.64 11.91
N MET A 52 -7.26 1.73 10.97
CA MET A 52 -7.27 1.99 9.55
C MET A 52 -8.27 1.07 8.87
N THR A 53 -8.78 1.51 7.73
CA THR A 53 -9.68 0.70 6.89
C THR A 53 -9.11 0.60 5.49
N TYR A 54 -8.94 -0.62 5.02
CA TYR A 54 -8.49 -0.91 3.65
C TYR A 54 -9.72 -1.03 2.77
N ILE A 55 -9.80 -0.18 1.74
CA ILE A 55 -10.97 -0.07 0.88
C ILE A 55 -10.56 -0.37 -0.56
N LEU A 56 -11.14 -1.41 -1.15
CA LEU A 56 -11.00 -1.65 -2.58
C LEU A 56 -12.10 -0.85 -3.27
N ALA A 57 -11.70 0.17 -4.05
CA ALA A 57 -12.64 1.12 -4.64
C ALA A 57 -12.53 1.13 -6.16
N ALA A 58 -13.68 1.13 -6.83
CA ALA A 58 -13.72 1.35 -8.27
C ALA A 58 -13.15 2.73 -8.59
N ALA A 59 -12.40 2.84 -9.70
CA ALA A 59 -11.66 4.05 -10.06
C ALA A 59 -12.55 5.30 -10.11
N GLU A 60 -13.80 5.16 -10.52
CA GLU A 60 -14.78 6.24 -10.61
C GLU A 60 -15.12 6.86 -9.25
N TYR A 61 -14.89 6.13 -8.15
CA TYR A 61 -15.18 6.62 -6.80
C TYR A 61 -13.97 7.21 -6.07
N MET A 62 -12.78 7.15 -6.67
CA MET A 62 -11.56 7.62 -5.99
C MET A 62 -11.70 9.08 -5.53
N LYS A 63 -12.21 9.96 -6.39
CA LYS A 63 -12.37 11.37 -6.05
C LYS A 63 -13.47 11.63 -5.01
N SER A 64 -14.33 10.66 -4.72
CA SER A 64 -15.32 10.79 -3.65
C SER A 64 -14.69 10.75 -2.27
N PHE A 65 -13.49 10.17 -2.14
CA PHE A 65 -12.75 10.15 -0.87
C PHE A 65 -12.01 11.46 -0.62
N SER A 66 -11.42 12.02 -1.66
CA SER A 66 -10.74 13.32 -1.67
C SER A 66 -10.51 13.76 -3.10
N SER A 67 -10.59 15.07 -3.35
CA SER A 67 -10.25 15.64 -4.67
C SER A 67 -8.79 15.39 -5.05
N LEU A 68 -7.92 15.08 -4.05
CA LEU A 68 -6.52 14.79 -4.28
C LEU A 68 -6.28 13.35 -4.71
N CYS A 69 -7.27 12.46 -4.56
CA CYS A 69 -7.15 11.07 -5.00
C CYS A 69 -7.35 10.99 -6.53
N SER A 70 -6.36 10.40 -7.21
CA SER A 70 -6.42 10.20 -8.65
C SER A 70 -7.33 9.01 -9.01
N SER A 71 -7.97 9.08 -10.18
CA SER A 71 -8.67 7.91 -10.72
C SER A 71 -7.72 6.85 -11.27
N GLN A 72 -6.41 7.12 -11.32
CA GLN A 72 -5.39 6.21 -11.84
C GLN A 72 -4.61 5.45 -10.78
N TYR A 73 -4.54 5.97 -9.57
CA TYR A 73 -3.69 5.43 -8.50
C TYR A 73 -4.47 5.23 -7.22
N SER A 74 -3.84 4.52 -6.26
CA SER A 74 -4.35 4.38 -4.91
C SER A 74 -4.01 5.62 -4.08
N CYS A 75 -4.66 5.78 -2.93
CA CYS A 75 -4.42 6.94 -2.06
C CYS A 75 -4.73 6.60 -0.61
N ARG A 76 -4.37 7.52 0.28
CA ARG A 76 -4.75 7.44 1.69
C ARG A 76 -5.43 8.76 2.08
N VAL A 77 -6.55 8.65 2.77
CA VAL A 77 -7.29 9.80 3.31
C VAL A 77 -7.56 9.51 4.78
N GLY A 78 -6.87 10.20 5.68
CA GLY A 78 -7.00 9.94 7.12
C GLY A 78 -6.64 8.49 7.45
N ASN A 79 -7.58 7.78 8.03
CA ASN A 79 -7.43 6.36 8.36
C ASN A 79 -7.88 5.41 7.25
N GLN A 80 -8.25 5.95 6.10
CA GLN A 80 -8.70 5.15 4.96
C GLN A 80 -7.53 4.93 4.01
N VAL A 81 -7.21 3.66 3.79
CA VAL A 81 -6.19 3.19 2.84
C VAL A 81 -6.97 2.67 1.62
N ILE A 82 -6.97 3.43 0.55
CA ILE A 82 -7.87 3.21 -0.58
C ILE A 82 -7.09 2.66 -1.75
N ILE A 83 -7.39 1.42 -2.11
CA ILE A 83 -6.74 0.69 -3.21
C ILE A 83 -7.61 0.83 -4.46
N ASN A 84 -7.05 1.42 -5.49
CA ASN A 84 -7.74 1.61 -6.76
C ASN A 84 -7.93 0.27 -7.46
N TYR A 85 -9.18 -0.06 -7.80
CA TYR A 85 -9.51 -1.35 -8.41
C TYR A 85 -8.81 -1.57 -9.75
N ASP A 86 -8.59 -0.53 -10.54
CA ASP A 86 -7.85 -0.66 -11.80
C ASP A 86 -6.41 -1.08 -11.54
N ARG A 87 -5.78 -0.52 -10.50
CA ARG A 87 -4.42 -0.92 -10.09
C ARG A 87 -4.42 -2.29 -9.42
N TRP A 88 -5.48 -2.66 -8.76
CA TRP A 88 -5.64 -3.99 -8.19
C TRP A 88 -5.62 -5.06 -9.28
N ARG A 89 -6.25 -4.78 -10.42
CA ARG A 89 -6.33 -5.73 -11.55
C ARG A 89 -5.08 -5.70 -12.43
N GLU A 90 -4.39 -4.55 -12.52
CA GLU A 90 -3.31 -4.37 -13.48
C GLU A 90 -2.24 -3.43 -12.94
N PRO A 91 -0.96 -3.87 -12.92
CA PRO A 91 0.15 -2.98 -12.57
C PRO A 91 0.32 -1.87 -13.61
N THR A 92 1.15 -0.88 -13.27
CA THR A 92 1.57 0.13 -14.23
C THR A 92 2.66 -0.41 -15.15
N ASP A 93 2.84 0.23 -16.30
CA ASP A 93 3.92 -0.12 -17.24
C ASP A 93 5.30 -0.03 -16.59
N SER A 94 5.52 0.98 -15.75
CA SER A 94 6.78 1.17 -15.04
C SER A 94 7.13 -0.06 -14.18
N TRP A 95 6.15 -0.57 -13.44
CA TRP A 95 6.34 -1.75 -12.61
C TRP A 95 6.64 -3.01 -13.44
N LEU A 96 5.88 -3.20 -14.50
CA LEU A 96 6.07 -4.35 -15.40
C LEU A 96 7.43 -4.30 -16.11
N LYS A 97 7.84 -3.13 -16.60
CA LYS A 97 9.15 -2.93 -17.23
C LYS A 97 10.30 -3.19 -16.25
N GLY A 98 10.07 -2.97 -14.97
CA GLY A 98 11.04 -3.28 -13.92
C GLY A 98 11.13 -4.74 -13.55
N GLY A 99 10.37 -5.63 -14.23
CA GLY A 99 10.36 -7.06 -13.97
C GLY A 99 9.32 -7.50 -12.93
N GLY A 100 8.43 -6.63 -12.54
CA GLY A 100 7.36 -6.95 -11.57
C GLY A 100 6.19 -7.69 -12.21
N ASN A 101 5.30 -8.17 -11.36
CA ASN A 101 4.07 -8.85 -11.74
C ASN A 101 2.91 -8.31 -10.90
N LEU A 102 1.71 -8.82 -11.12
CA LEU A 102 0.53 -8.35 -10.39
C LEU A 102 0.63 -8.64 -8.89
N ALA A 103 1.10 -9.82 -8.52
CA ALA A 103 1.16 -10.21 -7.11
C ALA A 103 2.08 -9.29 -6.30
N ASN A 104 3.31 -9.04 -6.76
CA ASN A 104 4.22 -8.16 -6.04
C ASN A 104 3.84 -6.68 -6.17
N TYR A 105 3.14 -6.30 -7.23
CA TYR A 105 2.59 -4.95 -7.33
C TYR A 105 1.53 -4.70 -6.26
N ARG A 106 0.60 -5.62 -6.07
CA ARG A 106 -0.43 -5.53 -5.02
C ARG A 106 0.20 -5.39 -3.63
N THR A 107 1.22 -6.19 -3.37
CA THR A 107 1.97 -6.11 -2.10
C THR A 107 2.60 -4.73 -1.93
N MET A 108 3.26 -4.22 -2.96
CA MET A 108 3.89 -2.90 -2.92
C MET A 108 2.87 -1.81 -2.66
N VAL A 109 1.73 -1.81 -3.35
CA VAL A 109 0.71 -0.77 -3.21
C VAL A 109 0.12 -0.79 -1.79
N ILE A 110 -0.24 -1.97 -1.27
CA ILE A 110 -0.77 -2.09 0.09
C ILE A 110 0.25 -1.55 1.11
N ASN A 111 1.51 -1.94 0.99
CA ASN A 111 2.56 -1.49 1.90
C ASN A 111 2.84 0.01 1.76
N HIS A 112 2.86 0.53 0.54
CA HIS A 112 3.10 1.96 0.28
C HIS A 112 1.99 2.81 0.90
N GLU A 113 0.73 2.47 0.66
CA GLU A 113 -0.39 3.22 1.20
C GLU A 113 -0.49 3.07 2.72
N THR A 114 -0.10 1.90 3.25
CA THR A 114 0.05 1.72 4.70
C THR A 114 1.13 2.65 5.24
N GLY A 115 2.22 2.82 4.51
CA GLY A 115 3.28 3.77 4.87
C GLY A 115 2.74 5.18 5.07
N HIS A 116 1.84 5.63 4.21
CA HIS A 116 1.19 6.93 4.38
C HIS A 116 0.38 6.98 5.68
N ARG A 117 -0.34 5.91 6.00
CA ARG A 117 -1.10 5.83 7.27
C ARG A 117 -0.16 5.91 8.47
N LEU A 118 1.08 5.43 8.33
CA LEU A 118 2.11 5.47 9.36
C LEU A 118 2.91 6.78 9.37
N ASP A 119 2.49 7.76 8.58
CA ASP A 119 3.03 9.12 8.48
C ASP A 119 4.26 9.25 7.56
N HIS A 120 4.48 8.29 6.69
CA HIS A 120 5.45 8.43 5.61
C HIS A 120 4.87 9.25 4.45
N ARG A 121 5.73 9.92 3.70
CA ARG A 121 5.34 10.73 2.55
C ARG A 121 5.85 10.13 1.25
N ASP A 122 5.21 10.49 0.14
CA ASP A 122 5.69 10.12 -1.18
C ASP A 122 7.08 10.68 -1.42
N ASN A 123 7.96 9.83 -1.93
CA ASN A 123 9.32 10.23 -2.30
C ASN A 123 10.11 10.91 -1.18
N GLU A 124 9.79 10.63 0.09
CA GLU A 124 10.58 11.16 1.21
C GLU A 124 12.03 10.70 1.12
N THR A 125 12.25 9.50 0.58
CA THR A 125 13.53 9.06 0.04
C THR A 125 13.30 8.50 -1.35
N VAL A 126 14.29 8.63 -2.23
CA VAL A 126 14.22 8.12 -3.60
C VAL A 126 15.45 7.30 -3.89
N CYS A 127 15.44 6.62 -5.04
CA CYS A 127 16.55 5.78 -5.49
C CYS A 127 17.90 6.50 -5.31
N GLN A 128 18.76 5.94 -4.48
CA GLN A 128 20.08 6.51 -4.18
C GLN A 128 21.17 5.93 -5.09
N GLN A 129 20.95 4.71 -5.60
CA GLN A 129 21.93 4.03 -6.42
C GLN A 129 21.21 3.09 -7.37
N ALA A 130 21.48 3.23 -8.68
CA ALA A 130 20.93 2.37 -9.70
C ALA A 130 21.22 0.89 -9.41
N GLY A 131 20.25 0.02 -9.67
CA GLY A 131 20.37 -1.40 -9.45
C GLY A 131 20.11 -1.86 -8.02
N LYS A 132 19.91 -0.96 -7.08
CA LYS A 132 19.51 -1.28 -5.72
C LYS A 132 17.98 -1.24 -5.60
N PRO A 133 17.39 -1.92 -4.60
CA PRO A 133 15.94 -1.83 -4.38
C PRO A 133 15.51 -0.39 -4.13
N ALA A 134 14.41 0.01 -4.76
CA ALA A 134 13.82 1.33 -4.53
C ALA A 134 13.29 1.43 -3.09
N PRO A 135 13.31 2.63 -2.48
CA PRO A 135 12.55 2.84 -1.25
C PRO A 135 11.07 2.52 -1.49
N LEU A 136 10.43 1.91 -0.50
CA LEU A 136 8.99 1.59 -0.60
C LEU A 136 8.17 2.86 -0.86
N MET A 137 8.53 3.97 -0.20
CA MET A 137 7.76 5.22 -0.29
C MET A 137 8.07 6.05 -1.52
N GLN A 138 9.00 5.60 -2.37
CA GLN A 138 9.12 6.16 -3.70
C GLN A 138 7.90 5.80 -4.53
N GLN A 139 7.47 6.71 -5.41
CA GLN A 139 6.34 6.46 -6.32
C GLN A 139 6.73 5.48 -7.42
N GLN A 140 6.86 4.22 -7.05
CA GLN A 140 7.31 3.14 -7.95
C GLN A 140 6.28 2.82 -9.04
N SER A 141 5.02 3.17 -8.84
CA SER A 141 3.99 3.04 -9.88
C SER A 141 4.28 3.94 -11.07
N ILE A 142 5.02 5.02 -10.85
CA ILE A 142 5.32 6.02 -11.89
C ILE A 142 6.73 5.83 -12.44
N SER A 143 7.73 5.68 -11.58
CA SER A 143 9.12 5.52 -12.00
C SER A 143 9.96 4.84 -10.94
N LEU A 144 10.86 3.96 -11.37
CA LEU A 144 11.84 3.30 -10.51
C LEU A 144 13.13 4.14 -10.34
N ARG A 145 13.32 5.16 -11.18
CA ARG A 145 14.49 6.06 -11.14
C ARG A 145 15.84 5.29 -11.19
N GLY A 146 15.87 4.15 -11.88
CA GLY A 146 17.07 3.33 -12.01
C GLY A 146 17.22 2.23 -10.94
N CYS A 147 16.41 2.25 -9.90
CA CYS A 147 16.38 1.18 -8.89
C CYS A 147 15.59 -0.03 -9.39
N THR A 148 15.72 -1.15 -8.68
CA THR A 148 14.88 -2.32 -8.91
C THR A 148 13.56 -2.18 -8.16
N ILE A 149 12.54 -2.92 -8.59
CA ILE A 149 11.25 -2.95 -7.89
C ILE A 149 11.45 -3.41 -6.45
N ASN A 150 10.63 -2.87 -5.53
CA ASN A 150 10.69 -3.26 -4.13
C ASN A 150 9.32 -3.10 -3.49
N GLU A 151 8.75 -4.18 -2.97
CA GLU A 151 7.44 -4.20 -2.33
C GLU A 151 7.49 -4.08 -0.80
N TRP A 152 8.70 -4.00 -0.22
CA TRP A 152 8.90 -3.99 1.22
C TRP A 152 9.60 -2.72 1.69
N PRO A 153 9.36 -2.26 2.94
CA PRO A 153 10.12 -1.12 3.45
C PRO A 153 11.61 -1.46 3.58
N LEU A 154 12.45 -0.49 3.21
CA LEU A 154 13.88 -0.57 3.48
C LEU A 154 14.14 -0.35 4.97
N ASP A 155 15.32 -0.74 5.46
CA ASP A 155 15.67 -0.55 6.87
C ASP A 155 15.51 0.90 7.33
N SER A 156 15.85 1.87 6.47
CA SER A 156 15.69 3.29 6.77
C SER A 156 14.25 3.76 6.87
N GLU A 157 13.30 2.94 6.39
CA GLU A 157 11.88 3.26 6.41
C GLU A 157 11.14 2.60 7.60
N LEU A 158 11.86 1.89 8.48
CA LEU A 158 11.24 1.13 9.57
C LEU A 158 10.94 2.00 10.79
N TRP A 159 10.07 2.97 10.60
CA TRP A 159 9.55 3.81 11.67
C TRP A 159 8.07 4.12 11.39
N ALA A 160 7.35 4.51 12.42
CA ALA A 160 5.94 4.85 12.31
C ALA A 160 5.57 5.89 13.36
N ARG A 161 4.55 6.71 13.05
CA ARG A 161 3.89 7.58 14.00
C ARG A 161 2.44 7.14 14.14
N TRP A 162 1.99 7.04 15.38
CA TRP A 162 0.64 6.63 15.68
C TRP A 162 -0.04 7.55 16.70
#